data_ee4daad842598139aae1f2b2f662aedc
#
_entry.id   ee4daad842598139aae1f2b2f662aedc
#
_cell.length_a   1.000
_cell.length_b   1.000
_cell.length_c   1.000
_cell.angle_alpha   90.00
_cell.angle_beta   90.00
_cell.angle_gamma   90.00
#
_symmetry.space_group_name_H-M   'P 1'
#
loop_
_entity.id
_entity.type
_entity.pdbx_description
1 polymer ?
#
loop_
_entity_poly.entity_id
_entity_poly.type
_entity_poly.pdbx_seq_one_letter_code
_entity_poly.pdbx_strand_id
1 'polypeptide(L)'
;MRYDIEKFTFFDKAVLSMLPLIGFRPDIIHCHDWQAGLIPVYLKNEFQADSFFWGIRSIMTIHNLKFQGIWDVKTMQGLTGFSNDLFVPDKLEFNKDANMLKGGLVYADYITTVSDTYAQEIQTEYYGEGLNGLLSARHFDMQGIVNGIDYTTYNPQTDSKIYMNYDASNFRKKKYVNKERLQEELGLEVDKKKYMIGLISRLTDQKGLDLINAVMDGLVDEFTQLVVIGTGEPQYENMFRHYAWKYPNRVSANICYSDDLAHKLYAAADAFLMPSRFEPCGLTQMISFRYGTVPIVRETGGLKDTVQAYNEYDNSGDGFSFTNYNADEMLQVINYSKHIFYDRKRQWNQMVDRGMANDFSWNASKFRYEGLYNYCLLYTSPSPRDRSV
;
A
#
# COMPACT_ATOMS: atom_id res chain seq x y z
N MET A 1 -2.46 21.07 8.23
CA MET A 1 -1.45 21.30 7.15
C MET A 1 -0.38 22.33 7.50
N ARG A 2 -0.70 23.60 7.93
CA ARG A 2 0.37 24.58 8.22
C ARG A 2 1.36 24.09 9.28
N TYR A 3 0.89 23.47 10.35
CA TYR A 3 1.74 22.89 11.39
C TYR A 3 2.58 21.70 10.92
N ASP A 4 2.13 20.97 9.90
CA ASP A 4 2.87 19.81 9.41
C ASP A 4 4.13 20.23 8.64
N ILE A 5 4.06 21.28 7.82
CA ILE A 5 5.22 21.75 7.05
C ILE A 5 6.33 22.30 7.97
N GLU A 6 5.95 23.11 8.98
CA GLU A 6 6.89 23.62 9.99
C GLU A 6 7.54 22.46 10.77
N LYS A 7 6.71 21.52 11.23
CA LYS A 7 7.13 20.34 11.99
C LYS A 7 8.15 19.49 11.22
N PHE A 8 7.84 19.14 9.97
CA PHE A 8 8.69 18.25 9.19
C PHE A 8 9.93 18.95 8.63
N THR A 9 9.87 20.24 8.30
CA THR A 9 11.07 21.03 7.99
C THR A 9 12.04 21.08 9.17
N PHE A 10 11.53 21.29 10.39
CA PHE A 10 12.35 21.24 11.60
C PHE A 10 12.90 19.83 11.83
N PHE A 11 12.06 18.79 11.71
CA PHE A 11 12.45 17.39 11.88
C PHE A 11 13.62 17.02 10.98
N ASP A 12 13.54 17.35 9.69
CA ASP A 12 14.56 16.97 8.70
C ASP A 12 15.93 17.58 9.02
N LYS A 13 15.97 18.84 9.45
CA LYS A 13 17.22 19.48 9.88
C LYS A 13 17.71 18.95 11.21
N ALA A 14 16.80 18.72 12.16
CA ALA A 14 17.14 18.25 13.50
C ALA A 14 17.76 16.84 13.47
N VAL A 15 17.25 15.93 12.60
CA VAL A 15 17.82 14.58 12.44
C VAL A 15 19.30 14.65 12.07
N LEU A 16 19.67 15.43 11.07
CA LEU A 16 21.07 15.58 10.67
C LEU A 16 21.92 16.26 11.76
N SER A 17 21.42 17.35 12.35
CA SER A 17 22.14 18.08 13.40
C SER A 17 22.40 17.23 14.65
N MET A 18 21.54 16.26 14.94
CA MET A 18 21.66 15.38 16.10
C MET A 18 22.78 14.34 15.95
N LEU A 19 23.06 13.87 14.72
CA LEU A 19 23.97 12.74 14.48
C LEU A 19 25.37 12.95 15.08
N PRO A 20 26.05 14.10 14.87
CA PRO A 20 27.33 14.37 15.51
C PRO A 20 27.24 14.44 17.05
N LEU A 21 26.14 14.99 17.58
CA LEU A 21 25.95 15.18 19.03
C LEU A 21 25.82 13.85 19.76
N ILE A 22 25.22 12.85 19.13
CA ILE A 22 25.08 11.50 19.72
C ILE A 22 26.24 10.56 19.33
N GLY A 23 27.22 11.04 18.56
CA GLY A 23 28.36 10.25 18.10
C GLY A 23 27.99 9.10 17.15
N PHE A 24 26.84 9.18 16.47
CA PHE A 24 26.37 8.17 15.53
C PHE A 24 26.53 8.64 14.09
N ARG A 25 27.47 8.08 13.36
CA ARG A 25 27.69 8.35 11.94
C ARG A 25 27.16 7.18 11.11
N PRO A 26 25.98 7.31 10.46
CA PRO A 26 25.44 6.28 9.59
C PRO A 26 26.18 6.21 8.26
N ASP A 27 26.17 5.05 7.62
CA ASP A 27 26.60 4.91 6.22
C ASP A 27 25.48 5.32 5.26
N ILE A 28 24.21 5.04 5.63
CA ILE A 28 23.02 5.33 4.84
C ILE A 28 21.98 5.99 5.73
N ILE A 29 21.32 7.04 5.19
CA ILE A 29 20.09 7.62 5.75
C ILE A 29 18.94 7.25 4.82
N HIS A 30 17.98 6.47 5.34
CA HIS A 30 16.82 6.05 4.58
C HIS A 30 15.61 6.90 4.95
N CYS A 31 15.14 7.68 3.98
CA CYS A 31 14.06 8.66 4.11
C CYS A 31 12.76 8.08 3.52
N HIS A 32 11.62 8.43 4.14
CA HIS A 32 10.31 7.92 3.74
C HIS A 32 9.33 9.07 3.51
N ASP A 33 8.79 9.16 2.29
CA ASP A 33 7.80 10.14 1.84
C ASP A 33 8.25 11.62 2.02
N TRP A 34 7.36 12.53 1.73
CA TRP A 34 7.61 13.96 1.76
C TRP A 34 8.03 14.49 3.14
N GLN A 35 7.61 13.81 4.21
CA GLN A 35 7.93 14.18 5.59
C GLN A 35 9.43 14.12 5.92
N ALA A 36 10.19 13.37 5.13
CA ALA A 36 11.64 13.27 5.24
C ALA A 36 12.35 13.79 3.95
N GLY A 37 11.59 14.49 3.10
CA GLY A 37 12.04 14.90 1.77
C GLY A 37 13.17 15.92 1.75
N LEU A 38 13.32 16.74 2.80
CA LEU A 38 14.39 17.71 2.87
C LEU A 38 15.72 17.15 3.45
N ILE A 39 15.73 15.96 4.04
CA ILE A 39 16.96 15.35 4.57
C ILE A 39 18.02 15.20 3.46
N PRO A 40 17.73 14.61 2.27
CA PRO A 40 18.71 14.55 1.18
C PRO A 40 19.15 15.93 0.69
N VAL A 41 18.22 16.91 0.68
CA VAL A 41 18.52 18.28 0.27
C VAL A 41 19.51 18.93 1.23
N TYR A 42 19.24 18.89 2.53
CA TYR A 42 20.15 19.40 3.56
C TYR A 42 21.51 18.70 3.52
N LEU A 43 21.51 17.37 3.43
CA LEU A 43 22.74 16.55 3.40
C LEU A 43 23.70 16.99 2.27
N LYS A 44 23.16 17.27 1.08
CA LYS A 44 23.97 17.61 -0.11
C LYS A 44 24.29 19.11 -0.23
N ASN A 45 23.55 20.01 0.42
CA ASN A 45 23.74 21.45 0.26
C ASN A 45 24.28 22.16 1.51
N GLU A 46 23.85 21.78 2.71
CA GLU A 46 24.26 22.45 3.93
C GLU A 46 25.30 21.63 4.72
N PHE A 47 24.99 20.36 4.98
CA PHE A 47 25.82 19.50 5.83
C PHE A 47 27.07 18.95 5.12
N GLN A 48 27.13 19.01 3.81
CA GLN A 48 28.31 18.57 3.04
C GLN A 48 29.60 19.37 3.38
N ALA A 49 29.48 20.56 3.97
CA ALA A 49 30.62 21.36 4.41
C ALA A 49 31.37 20.72 5.60
N ASP A 50 30.71 19.87 6.39
CA ASP A 50 31.29 19.16 7.53
C ASP A 50 31.73 17.75 7.13
N SER A 51 32.99 17.41 7.39
CA SER A 51 33.59 16.11 7.10
C SER A 51 32.89 14.92 7.77
N PHE A 52 32.16 15.16 8.86
CA PHE A 52 31.35 14.13 9.51
C PHE A 52 30.35 13.50 8.51
N PHE A 53 29.78 14.28 7.60
CA PHE A 53 28.73 13.83 6.65
C PHE A 53 29.28 13.30 5.32
N TRP A 54 30.59 13.38 5.10
CA TRP A 54 31.16 12.92 3.84
C TRP A 54 30.94 11.42 3.61
N GLY A 55 30.47 11.05 2.43
CA GLY A 55 30.23 9.67 2.05
C GLY A 55 28.96 9.05 2.62
N ILE A 56 28.21 9.75 3.47
CA ILE A 56 26.87 9.31 3.86
C ILE A 56 25.96 9.31 2.63
N ARG A 57 25.26 8.19 2.42
CA ARG A 57 24.30 8.02 1.32
C ARG A 57 22.87 8.26 1.79
N SER A 58 22.02 8.62 0.85
CA SER A 58 20.59 8.79 1.13
C SER A 58 19.74 7.97 0.17
N ILE A 59 18.71 7.32 0.72
CA ILE A 59 17.68 6.59 -0.03
C ILE A 59 16.35 7.27 0.24
N MET A 60 15.53 7.45 -0.80
CA MET A 60 14.20 8.03 -0.70
C MET A 60 13.16 7.00 -1.10
N THR A 61 12.28 6.60 -0.17
CA THR A 61 11.16 5.71 -0.44
C THR A 61 9.87 6.49 -0.65
N ILE A 62 9.19 6.21 -1.76
CA ILE A 62 7.85 6.70 -2.07
C ILE A 62 6.83 5.65 -1.64
N HIS A 63 6.04 5.93 -0.60
CA HIS A 63 4.91 5.07 -0.23
C HIS A 63 3.63 5.44 -1.00
N ASN A 64 3.42 6.73 -1.26
CA ASN A 64 2.31 7.21 -2.09
C ASN A 64 2.65 8.57 -2.72
N LEU A 65 2.89 8.58 -4.02
CA LEU A 65 3.30 9.76 -4.78
C LEU A 65 2.27 10.91 -4.79
N LYS A 66 1.01 10.63 -4.49
CA LYS A 66 -0.05 11.65 -4.37
C LYS A 66 0.24 12.68 -3.28
N PHE A 67 1.02 12.31 -2.26
CA PHE A 67 1.34 13.19 -1.13
C PHE A 67 2.77 13.68 -1.25
N GLN A 68 2.95 14.98 -1.56
CA GLN A 68 4.24 15.54 -1.97
C GLN A 68 4.81 16.62 -1.04
N GLY A 69 4.02 17.15 -0.10
CA GLY A 69 4.48 18.24 0.79
C GLY A 69 4.76 19.52 0.02
N ILE A 70 3.74 20.02 -0.71
CA ILE A 70 3.83 21.23 -1.53
C ILE A 70 3.43 22.43 -0.70
N TRP A 71 4.25 23.50 -0.75
CA TRP A 71 4.01 24.75 -0.06
C TRP A 71 4.63 25.95 -0.80
N ASP A 72 4.15 27.17 -0.52
CA ASP A 72 4.68 28.37 -1.18
C ASP A 72 6.17 28.56 -0.90
N VAL A 73 6.91 29.02 -1.93
CA VAL A 73 8.37 29.18 -1.89
C VAL A 73 8.81 30.10 -0.75
N LYS A 74 8.11 31.22 -0.53
CA LYS A 74 8.50 32.21 0.48
C LYS A 74 8.46 31.65 1.90
N THR A 75 7.41 30.88 2.21
CA THR A 75 7.30 30.19 3.50
C THR A 75 8.39 29.15 3.63
N MET A 76 8.64 28.35 2.58
CA MET A 76 9.69 27.34 2.61
C MET A 76 11.09 27.94 2.77
N GLN A 77 11.39 29.07 2.12
CA GLN A 77 12.64 29.79 2.33
C GLN A 77 12.79 30.25 3.79
N GLY A 78 11.73 30.79 4.37
CA GLY A 78 11.73 31.24 5.76
C GLY A 78 11.96 30.10 6.77
N LEU A 79 11.45 28.91 6.49
CA LEU A 79 11.58 27.73 7.35
C LEU A 79 12.92 27.01 7.18
N THR A 80 13.39 26.87 5.94
CA THR A 80 14.59 26.10 5.62
C THR A 80 15.89 26.91 5.68
N GLY A 81 15.82 28.21 5.40
CA GLY A 81 16.98 29.04 5.16
C GLY A 81 17.63 28.82 3.79
N PHE A 82 17.02 28.08 2.90
CA PHE A 82 17.55 27.80 1.56
C PHE A 82 17.56 29.05 0.67
N SER A 83 18.62 29.17 -0.13
CA SER A 83 18.75 30.21 -1.14
C SER A 83 17.85 29.98 -2.36
N ASN A 84 17.63 31.04 -3.15
CA ASN A 84 16.74 30.99 -4.32
C ASN A 84 17.14 29.93 -5.36
N ASP A 85 18.42 29.60 -5.45
CA ASP A 85 18.95 28.63 -6.41
C ASP A 85 18.48 27.15 -6.14
N LEU A 86 17.89 26.90 -4.99
CA LEU A 86 17.25 25.61 -4.71
C LEU A 86 15.77 25.56 -5.14
N PHE A 87 15.13 26.71 -5.36
CA PHE A 87 13.72 26.80 -5.77
C PHE A 87 13.59 27.06 -7.28
N VAL A 88 14.21 26.17 -8.08
CA VAL A 88 14.20 26.20 -9.54
C VAL A 88 13.61 24.88 -10.08
N PRO A 89 13.13 24.84 -11.35
CA PRO A 89 12.36 23.69 -11.90
C PRO A 89 13.07 22.34 -11.86
N ASP A 90 14.39 22.32 -11.91
CA ASP A 90 15.22 21.10 -11.82
C ASP A 90 15.54 20.67 -10.37
N LYS A 91 15.09 21.42 -9.37
CA LYS A 91 15.32 21.13 -7.94
C LYS A 91 14.00 21.04 -7.16
N LEU A 92 13.72 22.01 -6.28
CA LEU A 92 12.54 21.96 -5.39
C LEU A 92 11.29 22.63 -5.97
N GLU A 93 11.42 23.51 -6.97
CA GLU A 93 10.25 24.19 -7.54
C GLU A 93 9.31 23.20 -8.23
N PHE A 94 8.01 23.36 -8.01
CA PHE A 94 6.94 22.59 -8.62
C PHE A 94 5.69 23.46 -8.77
N ASN A 95 5.37 23.83 -10.01
CA ASN A 95 4.20 24.68 -10.33
C ASN A 95 4.19 26.03 -9.58
N LYS A 96 5.34 26.67 -9.44
CA LYS A 96 5.63 27.92 -8.72
C LYS A 96 5.66 27.79 -7.19
N ASP A 97 5.40 26.62 -6.64
CA ASP A 97 5.55 26.27 -5.24
C ASP A 97 6.82 25.44 -5.01
N ALA A 98 7.12 25.13 -3.75
CA ALA A 98 8.17 24.23 -3.36
C ALA A 98 7.59 22.85 -3.01
N ASN A 99 8.26 21.78 -3.44
CA ASN A 99 7.82 20.39 -3.24
C ASN A 99 8.90 19.62 -2.49
N MET A 100 8.60 19.20 -1.25
CA MET A 100 9.55 18.51 -0.38
C MET A 100 9.93 17.13 -0.91
N LEU A 101 8.94 16.36 -1.41
CA LEU A 101 9.20 15.04 -1.98
C LEU A 101 10.08 15.14 -3.22
N LYS A 102 9.79 16.11 -4.12
CA LYS A 102 10.63 16.37 -5.29
C LYS A 102 12.05 16.67 -4.90
N GLY A 103 12.26 17.52 -3.89
CA GLY A 103 13.61 17.79 -3.35
C GLY A 103 14.31 16.50 -2.93
N GLY A 104 13.64 15.65 -2.17
CA GLY A 104 14.16 14.33 -1.77
C GLY A 104 14.53 13.45 -2.96
N LEU A 105 13.65 13.38 -3.97
CA LEU A 105 13.87 12.60 -5.18
C LEU A 105 15.02 13.13 -6.06
N VAL A 106 15.24 14.45 -6.10
CA VAL A 106 16.35 15.04 -6.85
C VAL A 106 17.69 14.78 -6.17
N TYR A 107 17.75 14.86 -4.84
CA TYR A 107 19.01 14.84 -4.10
C TYR A 107 19.37 13.50 -3.48
N ALA A 108 18.44 12.54 -3.37
CA ALA A 108 18.75 11.19 -2.89
C ALA A 108 19.68 10.44 -3.85
N ASP A 109 20.57 9.64 -3.29
CA ASP A 109 21.47 8.79 -4.08
C ASP A 109 20.68 7.64 -4.76
N TYR A 110 19.62 7.12 -4.12
CA TYR A 110 18.76 6.08 -4.67
C TYR A 110 17.29 6.30 -4.29
N ILE A 111 16.38 5.80 -5.13
CA ILE A 111 14.94 5.91 -4.94
C ILE A 111 14.35 4.51 -4.81
N THR A 112 13.42 4.32 -3.87
CA THR A 112 12.60 3.11 -3.84
C THR A 112 11.12 3.46 -3.80
N THR A 113 10.30 2.50 -4.20
CA THR A 113 8.86 2.52 -3.94
C THR A 113 8.39 1.14 -3.51
N VAL A 114 7.10 0.98 -3.27
CA VAL A 114 6.57 -0.16 -2.51
C VAL A 114 5.99 -1.28 -3.39
N SER A 115 6.30 -1.27 -4.70
CA SER A 115 6.07 -2.39 -5.61
C SER A 115 6.80 -2.19 -6.94
N ASP A 116 7.13 -3.27 -7.65
CA ASP A 116 7.82 -3.20 -8.95
C ASP A 116 6.88 -2.62 -10.03
N THR A 117 5.60 -3.00 -10.04
CA THR A 117 4.59 -2.41 -10.94
C THR A 117 4.40 -0.93 -10.65
N TYR A 118 4.30 -0.52 -9.38
CA TYR A 118 4.15 0.90 -9.04
C TYR A 118 5.37 1.73 -9.44
N ALA A 119 6.59 1.17 -9.34
CA ALA A 119 7.79 1.83 -9.84
C ALA A 119 7.71 2.15 -11.34
N GLN A 120 7.05 1.30 -12.13
CA GLN A 120 6.80 1.54 -13.55
C GLN A 120 5.65 2.52 -13.78
N GLU A 121 4.54 2.37 -13.04
CA GLU A 121 3.35 3.21 -13.16
C GLU A 121 3.67 4.69 -12.91
N ILE A 122 4.40 5.03 -11.84
CA ILE A 122 4.72 6.42 -11.47
C ILE A 122 5.65 7.15 -12.45
N GLN A 123 6.23 6.46 -13.42
CA GLN A 123 6.98 7.04 -14.53
C GLN A 123 6.07 7.47 -15.68
N THR A 124 4.78 7.16 -15.64
CA THR A 124 3.80 7.52 -16.67
C THR A 124 3.06 8.79 -16.28
N GLU A 125 2.52 9.51 -17.26
CA GLU A 125 1.77 10.74 -17.04
C GLU A 125 0.53 10.51 -16.15
N TYR A 126 -0.14 9.37 -16.32
CA TYR A 126 -1.38 9.05 -15.60
C TYR A 126 -1.16 8.82 -14.09
N TYR A 127 -0.06 8.18 -13.69
CA TYR A 127 0.21 7.85 -12.28
C TYR A 127 1.31 8.71 -11.64
N GLY A 128 2.00 9.54 -12.44
CA GLY A 128 3.20 10.25 -12.01
C GLY A 128 2.97 11.52 -11.22
N GLU A 129 1.71 11.96 -11.03
CA GLU A 129 1.34 13.14 -10.20
C GLU A 129 2.20 14.38 -10.51
N GLY A 130 2.57 14.55 -11.80
CA GLY A 130 3.43 15.63 -12.28
C GLY A 130 4.93 15.43 -12.07
N LEU A 131 5.37 14.32 -11.45
CA LEU A 131 6.78 13.96 -11.24
C LEU A 131 7.28 12.86 -12.18
N ASN A 132 6.45 12.38 -13.11
CA ASN A 132 6.79 11.31 -14.05
C ASN A 132 8.06 11.58 -14.85
N GLY A 133 8.31 12.81 -15.28
CA GLY A 133 9.52 13.17 -16.00
C GLY A 133 10.79 13.00 -15.15
N LEU A 134 10.77 13.43 -13.89
CA LEU A 134 11.86 13.24 -12.94
C LEU A 134 12.09 11.74 -12.67
N LEU A 135 11.02 11.00 -12.38
CA LEU A 135 11.09 9.56 -12.05
C LEU A 135 11.57 8.74 -13.25
N SER A 136 11.12 9.08 -14.46
CA SER A 136 11.62 8.46 -15.70
C SER A 136 13.10 8.75 -15.93
N ALA A 137 13.56 9.98 -15.66
CA ALA A 137 14.99 10.32 -15.75
C ALA A 137 15.85 9.58 -14.71
N ARG A 138 15.27 9.21 -13.56
CA ARG A 138 15.92 8.49 -12.46
C ARG A 138 15.62 6.98 -12.44
N HIS A 139 15.09 6.40 -13.53
CA HIS A 139 14.64 5.00 -13.55
C HIS A 139 15.73 3.98 -13.23
N PHE A 140 17.01 4.26 -13.57
CA PHE A 140 18.13 3.38 -13.26
C PHE A 140 18.51 3.38 -11.77
N ASP A 141 18.15 4.45 -11.04
CA ASP A 141 18.39 4.60 -9.61
C ASP A 141 17.13 4.28 -8.79
N MET A 142 16.15 3.60 -9.40
CA MET A 142 14.86 3.34 -8.75
C MET A 142 14.47 1.86 -8.84
N GLN A 143 13.95 1.30 -7.74
CA GLN A 143 13.34 -0.03 -7.70
C GLN A 143 12.12 -0.07 -6.79
N GLY A 144 11.20 -1.01 -7.06
CA GLY A 144 10.10 -1.35 -6.16
C GLY A 144 10.54 -2.40 -5.14
N ILE A 145 10.06 -2.30 -3.90
CA ILE A 145 10.22 -3.34 -2.87
C ILE A 145 8.89 -3.49 -2.15
N VAL A 146 8.20 -4.60 -2.35
CA VAL A 146 6.91 -4.86 -1.69
C VAL A 146 7.09 -4.91 -0.18
N ASN A 147 6.22 -4.21 0.56
CA ASN A 147 6.21 -4.22 2.02
C ASN A 147 5.93 -5.62 2.57
N GLY A 148 6.48 -5.92 3.73
CA GLY A 148 6.05 -7.08 4.51
C GLY A 148 4.84 -6.76 5.39
N ILE A 149 4.20 -7.82 5.91
CA ILE A 149 3.22 -7.73 6.99
C ILE A 149 3.75 -8.41 8.26
N ASP A 150 3.27 -7.96 9.41
CA ASP A 150 3.65 -8.55 10.71
C ASP A 150 2.90 -9.86 10.96
N TYR A 151 3.60 -10.98 10.86
CA TYR A 151 3.06 -12.31 11.12
C TYR A 151 2.85 -12.62 12.61
N THR A 152 3.27 -11.74 13.51
CA THR A 152 2.91 -11.84 14.93
C THR A 152 1.50 -11.30 15.15
N THR A 153 1.21 -10.15 14.55
CA THR A 153 -0.10 -9.49 14.62
C THR A 153 -1.13 -10.21 13.75
N TYR A 154 -0.77 -10.55 12.50
CA TYR A 154 -1.68 -11.19 11.54
C TYR A 154 -1.42 -12.69 11.44
N ASN A 155 -1.92 -13.45 12.43
CA ASN A 155 -1.77 -14.89 12.48
C ASN A 155 -3.06 -15.58 12.96
N PRO A 156 -3.83 -16.23 12.07
CA PRO A 156 -5.10 -16.86 12.45
C PRO A 156 -4.96 -17.95 13.49
N GLN A 157 -3.76 -18.51 13.72
CA GLN A 157 -3.54 -19.52 14.77
C GLN A 157 -3.56 -18.92 16.19
N THR A 158 -3.10 -17.67 16.33
CA THR A 158 -2.84 -17.04 17.64
C THR A 158 -3.58 -15.72 17.84
N ASP A 159 -4.31 -15.26 16.83
CA ASP A 159 -5.05 -14.03 16.87
C ASP A 159 -6.18 -14.08 17.90
N SER A 160 -6.07 -13.28 18.94
CA SER A 160 -7.07 -13.22 20.03
C SER A 160 -8.34 -12.43 19.67
N LYS A 161 -8.35 -11.72 18.53
CA LYS A 161 -9.48 -10.89 18.08
C LYS A 161 -10.51 -11.65 17.27
N ILE A 162 -10.15 -12.84 16.73
CA ILE A 162 -11.07 -13.68 15.96
C ILE A 162 -11.84 -14.63 16.85
N TYR A 163 -13.01 -15.10 16.40
CA TYR A 163 -13.87 -15.95 17.22
C TYR A 163 -13.34 -17.39 17.36
N MET A 164 -12.65 -17.89 16.33
CA MET A 164 -12.11 -19.24 16.31
C MET A 164 -10.76 -19.27 15.60
N ASN A 165 -9.71 -19.64 16.32
CA ASN A 165 -8.37 -19.77 15.74
C ASN A 165 -8.26 -20.97 14.80
N TYR A 166 -7.50 -20.80 13.71
CA TYR A 166 -7.29 -21.85 12.70
C TYR A 166 -5.95 -21.70 11.99
N ASP A 167 -5.61 -22.70 11.20
CA ASP A 167 -4.45 -22.76 10.32
C ASP A 167 -4.82 -23.37 8.97
N ALA A 168 -3.84 -23.49 8.06
CA ALA A 168 -4.02 -24.05 6.74
C ALA A 168 -4.58 -25.50 6.75
N SER A 169 -4.34 -26.28 7.81
CA SER A 169 -4.83 -27.66 7.90
C SER A 169 -6.32 -27.77 8.22
N ASN A 170 -6.90 -26.76 8.87
CA ASN A 170 -8.25 -26.82 9.43
C ASN A 170 -9.18 -25.63 9.08
N PHE A 171 -8.71 -24.65 8.28
CA PHE A 171 -9.50 -23.47 7.90
C PHE A 171 -10.84 -23.83 7.27
N ARG A 172 -10.91 -24.91 6.49
CA ARG A 172 -12.13 -25.37 5.79
C ARG A 172 -13.35 -25.57 6.69
N LYS A 173 -13.12 -25.78 7.99
CA LYS A 173 -14.20 -25.92 8.99
C LYS A 173 -14.27 -24.70 9.90
N LYS A 174 -13.14 -24.26 10.42
CA LYS A 174 -13.10 -23.24 11.47
C LYS A 174 -13.39 -21.82 10.95
N LYS A 175 -13.06 -21.53 9.67
CA LYS A 175 -13.36 -20.25 9.05
C LYS A 175 -14.88 -20.00 8.97
N TYR A 176 -15.69 -21.05 8.78
CA TYR A 176 -17.15 -20.92 8.81
C TYR A 176 -17.68 -20.50 10.18
N VAL A 177 -17.04 -20.91 11.27
CA VAL A 177 -17.42 -20.44 12.61
C VAL A 177 -17.21 -18.93 12.74
N ASN A 178 -16.07 -18.43 12.24
CA ASN A 178 -15.81 -16.98 12.21
C ASN A 178 -16.86 -16.23 11.37
N LYS A 179 -17.25 -16.80 10.21
CA LYS A 179 -18.28 -16.19 9.36
C LYS A 179 -19.64 -16.12 10.05
N GLU A 180 -20.15 -17.21 10.59
CA GLU A 180 -21.46 -17.28 11.25
C GLU A 180 -21.50 -16.31 12.46
N ARG A 181 -20.43 -16.25 13.26
CA ARG A 181 -20.35 -15.33 14.40
C ARG A 181 -20.29 -13.86 13.96
N LEU A 182 -19.59 -13.54 12.88
CA LEU A 182 -19.56 -12.20 12.35
C LEU A 182 -20.93 -11.79 11.75
N GLN A 183 -21.61 -12.71 11.07
CA GLN A 183 -22.97 -12.48 10.59
C GLN A 183 -23.92 -12.15 11.73
N GLU A 184 -23.87 -12.89 12.85
CA GLU A 184 -24.63 -12.61 14.06
C GLU A 184 -24.32 -11.22 14.63
N GLU A 185 -23.02 -10.88 14.80
CA GLU A 185 -22.59 -9.60 15.36
C GLU A 185 -23.05 -8.41 14.52
N LEU A 186 -23.04 -8.57 13.18
CA LEU A 186 -23.39 -7.49 12.24
C LEU A 186 -24.87 -7.47 11.82
N GLY A 187 -25.70 -8.35 12.36
CA GLY A 187 -27.12 -8.45 12.01
C GLY A 187 -27.37 -8.90 10.56
N LEU A 188 -26.44 -9.64 9.98
CA LEU A 188 -26.58 -10.25 8.65
C LEU A 188 -27.37 -11.58 8.76
N GLU A 189 -27.89 -12.06 7.63
CA GLU A 189 -28.45 -13.41 7.56
C GLU A 189 -27.37 -14.44 7.86
N VAL A 190 -27.61 -15.27 8.90
CA VAL A 190 -26.65 -16.30 9.35
C VAL A 190 -26.74 -17.51 8.46
N ASP A 191 -25.85 -17.61 7.51
CA ASP A 191 -25.69 -18.77 6.62
C ASP A 191 -24.24 -18.85 6.11
N LYS A 192 -23.52 -19.88 6.52
CA LYS A 192 -22.15 -20.14 6.08
C LYS A 192 -22.00 -20.35 4.57
N LYS A 193 -23.11 -20.63 3.84
CA LYS A 193 -23.10 -20.80 2.40
C LYS A 193 -23.12 -19.49 1.63
N LYS A 194 -23.55 -18.39 2.26
CA LYS A 194 -23.50 -17.05 1.61
C LYS A 194 -22.05 -16.71 1.24
N TYR A 195 -21.87 -16.13 0.08
CA TYR A 195 -20.57 -15.61 -0.35
C TYR A 195 -20.33 -14.25 0.28
N MET A 196 -19.43 -14.21 1.27
CA MET A 196 -19.14 -12.98 2.00
C MET A 196 -17.94 -12.26 1.38
N ILE A 197 -18.18 -11.04 0.91
CA ILE A 197 -17.14 -10.14 0.38
C ILE A 197 -16.82 -9.10 1.47
N GLY A 198 -15.55 -9.00 1.84
CA GLY A 198 -15.02 -7.95 2.71
C GLY A 198 -14.43 -6.78 1.93
N LEU A 199 -14.58 -5.57 2.48
CA LEU A 199 -13.91 -4.37 2.03
C LEU A 199 -13.43 -3.58 3.25
N ILE A 200 -12.12 -3.39 3.39
CA ILE A 200 -11.50 -2.58 4.44
C ILE A 200 -10.64 -1.52 3.78
N SER A 201 -11.01 -0.26 3.91
CA SER A 201 -10.20 0.83 3.34
C SER A 201 -10.57 2.19 3.89
N ARG A 202 -9.73 3.20 3.60
CA ARG A 202 -10.19 4.58 3.61
C ARG A 202 -11.22 4.74 2.49
N LEU A 203 -12.36 5.33 2.78
CA LEU A 203 -13.45 5.50 1.81
C LEU A 203 -13.19 6.74 0.95
N THR A 204 -12.31 6.61 -0.04
CA THR A 204 -11.88 7.69 -0.95
C THR A 204 -11.97 7.24 -2.40
N ASP A 205 -11.88 8.21 -3.32
CA ASP A 205 -11.89 7.98 -4.77
C ASP A 205 -10.76 7.04 -5.26
N GLN A 206 -9.61 7.05 -4.57
CA GLN A 206 -8.49 6.15 -4.84
C GLN A 206 -8.91 4.67 -4.80
N LYS A 207 -9.89 4.32 -3.97
CA LYS A 207 -10.24 2.92 -3.68
C LYS A 207 -11.26 2.31 -4.63
N GLY A 208 -11.67 3.05 -5.68
CA GLY A 208 -12.57 2.52 -6.73
C GLY A 208 -13.98 2.23 -6.25
N LEU A 209 -14.44 2.98 -5.26
CA LEU A 209 -15.78 2.79 -4.66
C LEU A 209 -16.90 3.22 -5.60
N ASP A 210 -16.61 4.08 -6.57
CA ASP A 210 -17.49 4.44 -7.68
C ASP A 210 -17.82 3.23 -8.59
N LEU A 211 -16.86 2.32 -8.80
CA LEU A 211 -17.11 1.08 -9.54
C LEU A 211 -18.11 0.18 -8.78
N ILE A 212 -17.94 0.07 -7.46
CA ILE A 212 -18.87 -0.69 -6.60
C ILE A 212 -20.27 -0.08 -6.67
N ASN A 213 -20.36 1.25 -6.56
CA ASN A 213 -21.64 1.96 -6.64
C ASN A 213 -22.38 1.68 -7.95
N ALA A 214 -21.65 1.67 -9.06
CA ALA A 214 -22.23 1.47 -10.38
C ALA A 214 -22.88 0.09 -10.57
N VAL A 215 -22.41 -0.94 -9.88
CA VAL A 215 -22.89 -2.33 -10.04
C VAL A 215 -23.46 -2.95 -8.78
N MET A 216 -23.73 -2.15 -7.75
CA MET A 216 -24.12 -2.64 -6.42
C MET A 216 -25.35 -3.56 -6.46
N ASP A 217 -26.35 -3.23 -7.26
CA ASP A 217 -27.57 -4.01 -7.42
C ASP A 217 -27.33 -5.39 -8.08
N GLY A 218 -26.29 -5.48 -8.91
CA GLY A 218 -25.86 -6.75 -9.51
C GLY A 218 -24.87 -7.53 -8.64
N LEU A 219 -24.18 -6.85 -7.73
CA LEU A 219 -23.22 -7.44 -6.81
C LEU A 219 -23.93 -8.15 -5.64
N VAL A 220 -24.94 -7.50 -5.07
CA VAL A 220 -25.65 -7.97 -3.86
C VAL A 220 -26.93 -8.71 -4.26
N ASP A 221 -26.77 -9.98 -4.61
CA ASP A 221 -27.89 -10.90 -4.83
C ASP A 221 -28.27 -11.66 -3.52
N GLU A 222 -29.16 -12.65 -3.64
CA GLU A 222 -29.59 -13.46 -2.50
C GLU A 222 -28.48 -14.37 -1.91
N PHE A 223 -27.41 -14.60 -2.66
CA PHE A 223 -26.29 -15.47 -2.23
C PHE A 223 -25.09 -14.66 -1.70
N THR A 224 -25.08 -13.34 -1.86
CA THR A 224 -23.91 -12.48 -1.59
C THR A 224 -24.15 -11.59 -0.39
N GLN A 225 -23.14 -11.51 0.48
CA GLN A 225 -23.07 -10.51 1.55
C GLN A 225 -21.86 -9.61 1.33
N LEU A 226 -22.03 -8.31 1.59
CA LEU A 226 -20.96 -7.32 1.55
C LEU A 226 -20.78 -6.69 2.94
N VAL A 227 -19.58 -6.77 3.47
CA VAL A 227 -19.19 -6.12 4.74
C VAL A 227 -18.14 -5.06 4.46
N VAL A 228 -18.45 -3.82 4.78
CA VAL A 228 -17.57 -2.66 4.58
C VAL A 228 -17.13 -2.11 5.93
N ILE A 229 -15.82 -1.86 6.09
CA ILE A 229 -15.24 -1.20 7.25
C ILE A 229 -14.35 -0.05 6.77
N GLY A 230 -14.59 1.15 7.26
CA GLY A 230 -13.75 2.30 6.96
C GLY A 230 -14.44 3.63 7.16
N THR A 231 -13.63 4.69 7.10
CA THR A 231 -14.09 6.09 7.12
C THR A 231 -13.45 6.85 5.98
N GLY A 232 -14.04 7.97 5.58
CA GLY A 232 -13.45 8.79 4.52
C GLY A 232 -14.35 9.92 4.03
N GLU A 233 -14.54 9.99 2.74
CA GLU A 233 -15.35 11.02 2.12
C GLU A 233 -16.85 10.79 2.37
N PRO A 234 -17.61 11.84 2.77
CA PRO A 234 -19.02 11.71 3.11
C PRO A 234 -19.87 11.06 2.01
N GLN A 235 -19.52 11.26 0.75
CA GLN A 235 -20.24 10.66 -0.38
C GLN A 235 -20.21 9.12 -0.33
N TYR A 236 -19.05 8.54 -0.05
CA TYR A 236 -18.89 7.07 0.03
C TYR A 236 -19.43 6.50 1.33
N GLU A 237 -19.27 7.21 2.44
CA GLU A 237 -19.89 6.79 3.70
C GLU A 237 -21.41 6.73 3.57
N ASN A 238 -22.03 7.76 3.00
CA ASN A 238 -23.49 7.81 2.80
C ASN A 238 -23.97 6.78 1.78
N MET A 239 -23.18 6.51 0.74
CA MET A 239 -23.45 5.47 -0.23
C MET A 239 -23.57 4.10 0.45
N PHE A 240 -22.60 3.71 1.28
CA PHE A 240 -22.66 2.41 1.95
C PHE A 240 -23.76 2.34 3.03
N ARG A 241 -24.03 3.44 3.76
CA ARG A 241 -25.21 3.51 4.68
C ARG A 241 -26.51 3.30 3.91
N HIS A 242 -26.65 3.92 2.72
CA HIS A 242 -27.82 3.71 1.85
C HIS A 242 -27.98 2.25 1.44
N TYR A 243 -26.91 1.59 1.00
CA TYR A 243 -26.99 0.19 0.60
C TYR A 243 -27.21 -0.78 1.76
N ALA A 244 -26.71 -0.49 2.95
CA ALA A 244 -27.04 -1.24 4.16
C ALA A 244 -28.52 -1.13 4.52
N TRP A 245 -29.12 0.05 4.33
CA TRP A 245 -30.58 0.24 4.47
C TRP A 245 -31.37 -0.46 3.35
N LYS A 246 -30.91 -0.37 2.10
CA LYS A 246 -31.59 -0.99 0.94
C LYS A 246 -31.54 -2.52 0.98
N TYR A 247 -30.47 -3.08 1.45
CA TYR A 247 -30.22 -4.54 1.51
C TYR A 247 -29.95 -5.00 2.95
N PRO A 248 -30.93 -4.85 3.87
CA PRO A 248 -30.77 -5.32 5.24
C PRO A 248 -30.47 -6.83 5.21
N ASN A 249 -29.68 -7.32 6.16
CA ASN A 249 -29.22 -8.70 6.27
C ASN A 249 -28.22 -9.16 5.18
N ARG A 250 -27.92 -8.32 4.18
CA ARG A 250 -26.93 -8.65 3.11
C ARG A 250 -25.79 -7.66 3.03
N VAL A 251 -26.00 -6.40 3.40
CA VAL A 251 -24.95 -5.37 3.42
C VAL A 251 -24.79 -4.83 4.83
N SER A 252 -23.54 -4.83 5.33
CA SER A 252 -23.18 -4.19 6.60
C SER A 252 -22.17 -3.08 6.33
N ALA A 253 -22.53 -1.83 6.68
CA ALA A 253 -21.69 -0.65 6.53
C ALA A 253 -21.19 -0.19 7.89
N ASN A 254 -19.97 -0.52 8.22
CA ASN A 254 -19.32 -0.16 9.48
C ASN A 254 -18.42 1.07 9.24
N ILE A 255 -19.01 2.25 9.38
CA ILE A 255 -18.33 3.52 9.13
C ILE A 255 -17.54 3.91 10.38
N CYS A 256 -16.44 3.20 10.58
CA CYS A 256 -15.53 3.38 11.71
C CYS A 256 -14.13 2.87 11.38
N TYR A 257 -13.18 3.27 12.20
CA TYR A 257 -11.88 2.59 12.30
C TYR A 257 -11.98 1.57 13.45
N SER A 258 -11.89 0.30 13.12
CA SER A 258 -11.93 -0.79 14.12
C SER A 258 -10.97 -1.90 13.71
N ASP A 259 -9.87 -2.01 14.44
CA ASP A 259 -8.86 -3.04 14.23
C ASP A 259 -9.43 -4.43 14.57
N ASP A 260 -10.20 -4.54 15.66
CA ASP A 260 -10.82 -5.80 16.07
C ASP A 260 -11.81 -6.32 15.02
N LEU A 261 -12.66 -5.44 14.48
CA LEU A 261 -13.61 -5.82 13.44
C LEU A 261 -12.90 -6.18 12.13
N ALA A 262 -11.78 -5.51 11.81
CA ALA A 262 -10.96 -5.85 10.66
C ALA A 262 -10.40 -7.27 10.74
N HIS A 263 -9.83 -7.68 11.88
CA HIS A 263 -9.35 -9.04 12.11
C HIS A 263 -10.47 -10.09 11.98
N LYS A 264 -11.64 -9.81 12.55
CA LYS A 264 -12.82 -10.66 12.41
C LYS A 264 -13.24 -10.82 10.96
N LEU A 265 -13.24 -9.71 10.19
CA LEU A 265 -13.60 -9.74 8.78
C LEU A 265 -12.58 -10.50 7.93
N TYR A 266 -11.27 -10.35 8.17
CA TYR A 266 -10.25 -11.17 7.52
C TYR A 266 -10.48 -12.67 7.77
N ALA A 267 -10.86 -13.05 8.99
CA ALA A 267 -11.10 -14.43 9.34
C ALA A 267 -12.43 -14.98 8.81
N ALA A 268 -13.42 -14.13 8.59
CA ALA A 268 -14.80 -14.54 8.23
C ALA A 268 -15.07 -14.51 6.71
N ALA A 269 -14.57 -13.52 5.99
CA ALA A 269 -14.89 -13.32 4.57
C ALA A 269 -14.37 -14.46 3.69
N ASP A 270 -15.06 -14.72 2.58
CA ASP A 270 -14.58 -15.64 1.54
C ASP A 270 -13.65 -14.91 0.58
N ALA A 271 -13.99 -13.66 0.24
CA ALA A 271 -13.19 -12.83 -0.62
C ALA A 271 -13.03 -11.41 -0.07
N PHE A 272 -11.96 -10.74 -0.49
CA PHE A 272 -11.73 -9.31 -0.27
C PHE A 272 -11.69 -8.57 -1.59
N LEU A 273 -12.49 -7.50 -1.71
CA LEU A 273 -12.59 -6.69 -2.93
C LEU A 273 -11.73 -5.43 -2.81
N MET A 274 -10.81 -5.25 -3.76
CA MET A 274 -9.91 -4.10 -3.84
C MET A 274 -9.86 -3.53 -5.26
N PRO A 275 -10.88 -2.75 -5.69
CA PRO A 275 -10.98 -2.23 -7.06
C PRO A 275 -10.24 -0.90 -7.25
N SER A 276 -9.12 -0.73 -6.59
CA SER A 276 -8.40 0.53 -6.47
C SER A 276 -8.02 1.13 -7.82
N ARG A 277 -8.19 2.45 -7.98
CA ARG A 277 -7.71 3.22 -9.14
C ARG A 277 -6.20 3.19 -9.24
N PHE A 278 -5.53 3.27 -8.10
CA PHE A 278 -4.10 2.99 -7.92
C PHE A 278 -3.87 2.49 -6.49
N GLU A 279 -2.91 1.57 -6.34
CA GLU A 279 -2.58 0.99 -5.04
C GLU A 279 -1.06 0.75 -4.99
N PRO A 280 -0.28 1.65 -4.38
CA PRO A 280 1.18 1.54 -4.39
C PRO A 280 1.70 0.18 -3.93
N CYS A 281 1.21 -0.32 -2.81
CA CYS A 281 1.51 -1.64 -2.28
C CYS A 281 0.25 -2.46 -2.04
N GLY A 282 -0.65 -1.92 -1.20
CA GLY A 282 -1.72 -2.69 -0.59
C GLY A 282 -1.18 -3.64 0.50
N LEU A 283 -1.85 -3.67 1.64
CA LEU A 283 -1.57 -4.62 2.71
C LEU A 283 -2.73 -5.61 2.89
N THR A 284 -3.94 -5.15 2.61
CA THR A 284 -5.19 -5.92 2.80
C THR A 284 -5.17 -7.26 2.06
N GLN A 285 -4.67 -7.31 0.80
CA GLN A 285 -4.58 -8.57 0.04
C GLN A 285 -3.57 -9.55 0.66
N MET A 286 -2.45 -9.06 1.16
CA MET A 286 -1.45 -9.91 1.81
C MET A 286 -1.96 -10.45 3.15
N ILE A 287 -2.65 -9.60 3.93
CA ILE A 287 -3.31 -10.02 5.17
C ILE A 287 -4.43 -11.02 4.86
N SER A 288 -5.25 -10.75 3.83
CA SER A 288 -6.35 -11.66 3.47
C SER A 288 -5.85 -13.05 3.06
N PHE A 289 -4.76 -13.15 2.32
CA PHE A 289 -4.09 -14.42 2.05
C PHE A 289 -3.71 -15.16 3.33
N ARG A 290 -3.12 -14.45 4.29
CA ARG A 290 -2.72 -15.05 5.57
C ARG A 290 -3.90 -15.65 6.33
N TYR A 291 -5.10 -15.07 6.19
CA TYR A 291 -6.36 -15.55 6.79
C TYR A 291 -7.16 -16.49 5.86
N GLY A 292 -6.61 -16.90 4.72
CA GLY A 292 -7.29 -17.77 3.76
C GLY A 292 -8.53 -17.13 3.13
N THR A 293 -8.50 -15.82 2.95
CA THR A 293 -9.52 -15.04 2.25
C THR A 293 -8.98 -14.64 0.88
N VAL A 294 -9.74 -14.90 -0.17
CA VAL A 294 -9.27 -14.76 -1.56
C VAL A 294 -9.39 -13.31 -2.02
N PRO A 295 -8.30 -12.64 -2.45
CA PRO A 295 -8.39 -11.29 -2.99
C PRO A 295 -9.04 -11.27 -4.37
N ILE A 296 -9.86 -10.22 -4.60
CA ILE A 296 -10.37 -9.82 -5.92
C ILE A 296 -9.87 -8.40 -6.14
N VAL A 297 -8.94 -8.20 -7.05
CA VAL A 297 -8.20 -6.94 -7.16
C VAL A 297 -8.21 -6.37 -8.58
N ARG A 298 -8.06 -5.04 -8.68
CA ARG A 298 -7.65 -4.46 -9.95
C ARG A 298 -6.12 -4.58 -10.10
N GLU A 299 -5.66 -4.87 -11.32
CA GLU A 299 -4.22 -5.00 -11.64
C GLU A 299 -3.55 -3.63 -11.67
N THR A 300 -3.10 -3.16 -10.49
CA THR A 300 -2.33 -1.91 -10.34
C THR A 300 -1.37 -2.04 -9.16
N GLY A 301 -0.18 -1.46 -9.28
CA GLY A 301 0.84 -1.41 -8.25
C GLY A 301 1.07 -2.74 -7.55
N GLY A 302 1.12 -2.71 -6.22
CA GLY A 302 1.36 -3.91 -5.42
C GLY A 302 0.26 -4.96 -5.47
N LEU A 303 -0.96 -4.62 -5.87
CA LEU A 303 -2.02 -5.62 -6.09
C LEU A 303 -1.65 -6.55 -7.25
N LYS A 304 -1.12 -5.99 -8.34
CA LYS A 304 -0.66 -6.77 -9.49
C LYS A 304 0.57 -7.63 -9.15
N ASP A 305 1.46 -7.12 -8.30
CA ASP A 305 2.69 -7.82 -7.93
C ASP A 305 2.45 -8.97 -6.93
N THR A 306 1.35 -8.92 -6.17
CA THR A 306 1.11 -9.84 -5.05
C THR A 306 -0.05 -10.82 -5.28
N VAL A 307 -0.93 -10.55 -6.25
CA VAL A 307 -2.10 -11.41 -6.53
C VAL A 307 -1.97 -12.01 -7.93
N GLN A 308 -1.93 -13.32 -8.02
CA GLN A 308 -1.89 -14.05 -9.27
C GLN A 308 -3.29 -14.51 -9.67
N ALA A 309 -3.76 -14.05 -10.85
CA ALA A 309 -5.09 -14.39 -11.33
C ALA A 309 -5.29 -15.90 -11.45
N TYR A 310 -6.43 -16.40 -10.96
CA TYR A 310 -6.80 -17.79 -11.08
C TYR A 310 -7.01 -18.18 -12.54
N ASN A 311 -6.39 -19.28 -12.94
CA ASN A 311 -6.54 -19.91 -14.23
C ASN A 311 -7.19 -21.30 -14.06
N GLU A 312 -8.41 -21.47 -14.60
CA GLU A 312 -9.17 -22.72 -14.47
C GLU A 312 -8.61 -23.88 -15.29
N TYR A 313 -7.81 -23.61 -16.33
CA TYR A 313 -7.27 -24.65 -17.22
C TYR A 313 -6.16 -25.45 -16.58
N ASP A 314 -5.28 -24.80 -15.82
CA ASP A 314 -4.17 -25.43 -15.11
C ASP A 314 -4.34 -25.41 -13.58
N ASN A 315 -5.43 -24.79 -13.11
CA ASN A 315 -5.75 -24.61 -11.68
C ASN A 315 -4.62 -23.86 -10.93
N SER A 316 -3.95 -22.90 -11.56
CA SER A 316 -2.95 -22.01 -10.96
C SER A 316 -3.59 -20.73 -10.43
N GLY A 317 -2.75 -19.87 -9.81
CA GLY A 317 -3.20 -18.59 -9.23
C GLY A 317 -3.72 -18.71 -7.81
N ASP A 318 -3.82 -17.57 -7.12
CA ASP A 318 -4.17 -17.48 -5.71
C ASP A 318 -5.30 -16.47 -5.41
N GLY A 319 -5.73 -15.70 -6.43
CA GLY A 319 -6.79 -14.71 -6.33
C GLY A 319 -7.47 -14.46 -7.67
N PHE A 320 -8.23 -13.37 -7.75
CA PHE A 320 -8.86 -12.93 -8.99
C PHE A 320 -8.43 -11.49 -9.31
N SER A 321 -8.28 -11.18 -10.59
CA SER A 321 -7.94 -9.84 -11.02
C SER A 321 -8.70 -9.38 -12.26
N PHE A 322 -8.81 -8.07 -12.40
CA PHE A 322 -9.32 -7.40 -13.60
C PHE A 322 -8.39 -6.22 -13.95
N THR A 323 -8.29 -5.91 -15.23
CA THR A 323 -7.27 -4.97 -15.72
C THR A 323 -7.79 -3.54 -15.80
N ASN A 324 -8.95 -3.33 -16.44
CA ASN A 324 -9.44 -2.00 -16.69
C ASN A 324 -10.17 -1.42 -15.47
N TYR A 325 -10.08 -0.09 -15.29
CA TYR A 325 -10.90 0.60 -14.29
C TYR A 325 -12.35 0.69 -14.79
N ASN A 326 -13.06 -0.45 -14.71
CA ASN A 326 -14.38 -0.65 -15.30
C ASN A 326 -15.26 -1.49 -14.38
N ALA A 327 -16.47 -1.02 -14.11
CA ALA A 327 -17.40 -1.62 -13.17
C ALA A 327 -17.96 -2.98 -13.66
N ASP A 328 -18.24 -3.10 -14.98
CA ASP A 328 -18.77 -4.34 -15.54
C ASP A 328 -17.70 -5.44 -15.53
N GLU A 329 -16.44 -5.11 -15.86
CA GLU A 329 -15.33 -6.06 -15.78
C GLU A 329 -15.11 -6.53 -14.33
N MET A 330 -15.17 -5.61 -13.37
CA MET A 330 -15.12 -5.96 -11.94
C MET A 330 -16.26 -6.93 -11.56
N LEU A 331 -17.50 -6.62 -11.97
CA LEU A 331 -18.66 -7.47 -11.67
C LEU A 331 -18.55 -8.86 -12.31
N GLN A 332 -18.06 -8.94 -13.55
CA GLN A 332 -17.80 -10.21 -14.22
C GLN A 332 -16.80 -11.08 -13.44
N VAL A 333 -15.71 -10.49 -12.96
CA VAL A 333 -14.71 -11.19 -12.17
C VAL A 333 -15.25 -11.62 -10.79
N ILE A 334 -16.09 -10.79 -10.15
CA ILE A 334 -16.79 -11.16 -8.92
C ILE A 334 -17.71 -12.36 -9.17
N ASN A 335 -18.49 -12.34 -10.25
CA ASN A 335 -19.38 -13.45 -10.61
C ASN A 335 -18.60 -14.73 -10.95
N TYR A 336 -17.46 -14.60 -11.65
CA TYR A 336 -16.57 -15.73 -11.88
C TYR A 336 -16.01 -16.31 -10.57
N SER A 337 -15.60 -15.46 -9.64
CA SER A 337 -15.14 -15.93 -8.32
C SER A 337 -16.25 -16.67 -7.55
N LYS A 338 -17.50 -16.19 -7.62
CA LYS A 338 -18.67 -16.88 -7.04
C LYS A 338 -18.90 -18.22 -7.68
N HIS A 339 -18.80 -18.33 -9.01
CA HIS A 339 -18.89 -19.61 -9.72
C HIS A 339 -17.85 -20.62 -9.22
N ILE A 340 -16.58 -20.19 -9.09
CA ILE A 340 -15.53 -21.08 -8.55
C ILE A 340 -15.81 -21.45 -7.09
N PHE A 341 -16.31 -20.53 -6.28
CA PHE A 341 -16.65 -20.75 -4.86
C PHE A 341 -17.75 -21.82 -4.71
N TYR A 342 -18.83 -21.74 -5.51
CA TYR A 342 -19.98 -22.64 -5.41
C TYR A 342 -19.79 -23.96 -6.16
N ASP A 343 -19.36 -23.88 -7.41
CA ASP A 343 -19.39 -25.01 -8.33
C ASP A 343 -18.07 -25.77 -8.43
N ARG A 344 -16.97 -25.13 -7.98
CA ARG A 344 -15.61 -25.66 -8.04
C ARG A 344 -14.93 -25.66 -6.65
N LYS A 345 -15.63 -26.12 -5.64
CA LYS A 345 -15.19 -26.01 -4.24
C LYS A 345 -13.81 -26.60 -3.95
N ARG A 346 -13.43 -27.67 -4.67
CA ARG A 346 -12.08 -28.24 -4.54
C ARG A 346 -11.00 -27.26 -5.01
N GLN A 347 -11.20 -26.67 -6.18
CA GLN A 347 -10.27 -25.68 -6.77
C GLN A 347 -10.20 -24.41 -5.91
N TRP A 348 -11.36 -23.93 -5.42
CA TRP A 348 -11.40 -22.84 -4.44
C TRP A 348 -10.54 -23.13 -3.23
N ASN A 349 -10.69 -24.29 -2.60
CA ASN A 349 -9.90 -24.64 -1.43
C ASN A 349 -8.39 -24.75 -1.75
N GLN A 350 -8.03 -25.24 -2.93
CA GLN A 350 -6.63 -25.30 -3.37
C GLN A 350 -6.05 -23.89 -3.62
N MET A 351 -6.87 -22.96 -4.14
CA MET A 351 -6.49 -21.55 -4.27
C MET A 351 -6.23 -20.92 -2.89
N VAL A 352 -7.10 -21.17 -1.92
CA VAL A 352 -6.90 -20.73 -0.53
C VAL A 352 -5.62 -21.32 0.07
N ASP A 353 -5.36 -22.62 -0.15
CA ASP A 353 -4.12 -23.27 0.31
C ASP A 353 -2.87 -22.57 -0.25
N ARG A 354 -2.87 -22.22 -1.55
CA ARG A 354 -1.76 -21.47 -2.19
C ARG A 354 -1.62 -20.08 -1.60
N GLY A 355 -2.72 -19.33 -1.44
CA GLY A 355 -2.71 -18.01 -0.83
C GLY A 355 -2.14 -18.01 0.58
N MET A 356 -2.56 -18.99 1.42
CA MET A 356 -2.03 -19.13 2.79
C MET A 356 -0.56 -19.55 2.84
N ALA A 357 -0.02 -20.15 1.77
CA ALA A 357 1.37 -20.56 1.66
C ALA A 357 2.30 -19.43 1.20
N ASN A 358 1.76 -18.33 0.68
CA ASN A 358 2.57 -17.16 0.30
C ASN A 358 3.30 -16.57 1.52
N ASP A 359 4.55 -16.20 1.34
CA ASP A 359 5.33 -15.52 2.37
C ASP A 359 5.43 -14.01 2.08
N PHE A 360 4.58 -13.24 2.73
CA PHE A 360 4.61 -11.78 2.74
C PHE A 360 5.14 -11.22 4.08
N SER A 361 5.94 -11.98 4.82
CA SER A 361 6.55 -11.48 6.04
C SER A 361 7.62 -10.43 5.76
N TRP A 362 7.93 -9.61 6.77
CA TRP A 362 9.09 -8.71 6.72
C TRP A 362 10.42 -9.47 6.53
N ASN A 363 10.47 -10.75 6.92
CA ASN A 363 11.64 -11.58 6.65
C ASN A 363 11.87 -11.82 5.16
N ALA A 364 10.83 -11.93 4.36
CA ALA A 364 10.95 -12.03 2.90
C ALA A 364 11.39 -10.70 2.27
N SER A 365 10.81 -9.57 2.71
CA SER A 365 11.12 -8.24 2.16
C SER A 365 12.51 -7.73 2.53
N LYS A 366 13.02 -8.05 3.73
CA LYS A 366 14.30 -7.52 4.24
C LYS A 366 15.49 -7.81 3.34
N PHE A 367 15.52 -8.98 2.68
CA PHE A 367 16.64 -9.34 1.79
C PHE A 367 16.77 -8.40 0.59
N ARG A 368 15.65 -7.84 0.11
CA ARG A 368 15.70 -6.82 -0.96
C ARG A 368 16.27 -5.51 -0.44
N TYR A 369 15.96 -5.11 0.81
CA TYR A 369 16.55 -3.93 1.45
C TYR A 369 18.03 -4.13 1.77
N GLU A 370 18.45 -5.31 2.25
CA GLU A 370 19.86 -5.64 2.47
C GLU A 370 20.65 -5.57 1.15
N GLY A 371 20.09 -6.11 0.06
CA GLY A 371 20.65 -6.00 -1.27
C GLY A 371 20.81 -4.54 -1.75
N LEU A 372 19.78 -3.72 -1.52
CA LEU A 372 19.79 -2.29 -1.83
C LEU A 372 20.88 -1.54 -1.07
N TYR A 373 20.96 -1.76 0.25
CA TYR A 373 21.95 -1.07 1.09
C TYR A 373 23.38 -1.43 0.66
N ASN A 374 23.65 -2.71 0.41
CA ASN A 374 24.93 -3.15 -0.11
C ASN A 374 25.25 -2.53 -1.49
N TYR A 375 24.26 -2.46 -2.38
CA TYR A 375 24.41 -1.81 -3.68
C TYR A 375 24.78 -0.32 -3.52
N CYS A 376 24.06 0.41 -2.68
CA CYS A 376 24.30 1.84 -2.42
C CYS A 376 25.72 2.10 -1.87
N LEU A 377 26.26 1.18 -1.07
CA LEU A 377 27.61 1.31 -0.50
C LEU A 377 28.72 0.94 -1.50
N LEU A 378 28.51 -0.08 -2.32
CA LEU A 378 29.51 -0.59 -3.25
C LEU A 378 29.66 0.26 -4.52
N TYR A 379 28.57 0.67 -5.13
CA TYR A 379 28.59 1.39 -6.42
C TYR A 379 29.01 2.85 -6.31
N THR A 380 29.11 3.37 -5.12
CA THR A 380 29.44 4.76 -4.85
C THR A 380 30.81 4.95 -4.19
N SER A 381 31.53 3.87 -3.93
CA SER A 381 32.98 3.96 -3.64
C SER A 381 33.70 4.31 -4.95
N PRO A 382 34.52 5.39 -4.99
CA PRO A 382 35.34 5.66 -6.17
C PRO A 382 36.16 4.42 -6.47
N SER A 383 36.10 3.98 -7.74
CA SER A 383 36.92 2.86 -8.21
C SER A 383 38.38 3.09 -7.81
N PRO A 384 39.13 2.05 -7.43
CA PRO A 384 40.59 2.20 -7.25
C PRO A 384 41.30 2.88 -8.41
N ARG A 385 40.68 2.87 -9.62
CA ARG A 385 41.19 3.56 -10.82
C ARG A 385 40.93 5.09 -10.79
N ASP A 386 39.91 5.55 -10.05
CA ASP A 386 39.60 6.99 -9.94
C ASP A 386 40.41 7.70 -8.85
N ARG A 387 41.24 6.94 -8.08
CA ARG A 387 42.15 7.47 -7.07
C ARG A 387 43.54 7.79 -7.60
N SER A 388 43.75 7.62 -8.90
CA SER A 388 45.03 7.82 -9.56
C SER A 388 44.98 8.99 -10.56
N VAL A 389 44.47 10.16 -10.12
CA VAL A 389 44.72 11.43 -10.81
C VAL A 389 45.15 12.47 -9.79
#